data_f76646ed36b7d5128ef9635ae3809b51
#
_entry.id   f76646ed36b7d5128ef9635ae3809b51
#
_cell.length_a   1.000
_cell.length_b   1.000
_cell.length_c   1.000
_cell.angle_alpha   90.00
_cell.angle_beta   90.00
_cell.angle_gamma   90.00
#
_symmetry.space_group_name_H-M   'P 1'
#
loop_
_entity.id
_entity.type
_entity.pdbx_description
1 polymer ?
#
loop_
_entity_poly.entity_id
_entity_poly.type
_entity_poly.pdbx_seq_one_letter_code
_entity_poly.pdbx_strand_id
1 'polypeptide(L)'
;DAITEFIDTTKEEGIPVDGFQLSSGYCAIETEEGIKRCVFTWNKKRFKDPKDFFAQMKKRGVCVSPNVKPGILLIHPKLEEMKAKGMFVKASETEEPGIGTWWGGQGMFVDFTSQETRDNWKEMLKENVLNYGTSSVWNDNCEYDSMVDKDCRCSFEGKGGTIGQLKSVMSNIMCQISNEAVHETFDNTRPYVVCRSGHAGIQRYAQTWAGDNLTCWDSLKYNIATILGMGLSGVANQGCDIGGFYGVSPEAELLVRWIQNGIFQPRFSIHSTNIDNTVTEPWMYSNCTEYIRTAIKFRYRLFPYLYSLMERAHETGLPIMEAMCSAFQNDPKCYEEGVDFMFGDSLLVANVVEKGAKTRKVYLPEGNTFYDFYTRTPYNGGQTIELPVDLGSIPLFVKGGAIIPMASNQMKNLMTEQPAGISILCAPDCDGSFTLYEDDGVSMDYEKGCYLKTFVSMTAGERTVLTFKQEGSYATSVETMALDMIHREKAPYWVTVDGKEIPHFLHRRKFEEAECGWYYSQTLKSVQVKYLNPKKDHQVVVSFEQFDLIGM
;
A
#
# COMPACT_ATOMS: atom_id res chain seq x y z
N ASP A 1 5.97 23.51 14.19
CA ASP A 1 4.54 23.32 14.33
C ASP A 1 4.19 21.85 14.49
N ALA A 2 2.93 21.49 14.83
CA ALA A 2 2.53 20.14 15.20
C ALA A 2 2.84 19.07 14.13
N ILE A 3 2.71 19.39 12.83
CA ILE A 3 2.98 18.42 11.76
C ILE A 3 4.48 18.14 11.65
N THR A 4 5.30 19.19 11.74
CA THR A 4 6.76 19.05 11.72
C THR A 4 7.24 18.24 12.92
N GLU A 5 6.72 18.54 14.11
CA GLU A 5 6.99 17.80 15.35
C GLU A 5 6.60 16.33 15.23
N PHE A 6 5.41 16.03 14.69
CA PHE A 6 4.99 14.65 14.42
C PHE A 6 5.99 13.91 13.53
N ILE A 7 6.40 14.51 12.40
CA ILE A 7 7.37 13.88 11.48
C ILE A 7 8.75 13.71 12.14
N ASP A 8 9.19 14.69 12.92
CA ASP A 8 10.47 14.59 13.62
C ASP A 8 10.41 13.50 14.71
N THR A 9 9.28 13.36 15.43
CA THR A 9 9.06 12.29 16.42
C THR A 9 9.09 10.89 15.76
N THR A 10 8.55 10.72 14.53
CA THR A 10 8.67 9.42 13.84
C THR A 10 10.12 8.98 13.67
N LYS A 11 11.03 9.93 13.40
CA LYS A 11 12.47 9.67 13.25
C LYS A 11 13.12 9.32 14.59
N GLU A 12 12.76 10.04 15.66
CA GLU A 12 13.26 9.79 17.01
C GLU A 12 12.82 8.40 17.49
N GLU A 13 11.58 8.02 17.23
CA GLU A 13 11.04 6.70 17.53
C GLU A 13 11.55 5.59 16.59
N GLY A 14 12.31 5.95 15.55
CA GLY A 14 12.81 4.98 14.55
C GLY A 14 11.71 4.29 13.76
N ILE A 15 10.60 5.00 13.53
CA ILE A 15 9.45 4.53 12.75
C ILE A 15 9.51 5.15 11.36
N PRO A 16 9.60 4.37 10.28
CA PRO A 16 9.61 4.89 8.91
C PRO A 16 8.31 5.59 8.54
N VAL A 17 8.41 6.68 7.76
CA VAL A 17 7.27 7.45 7.23
C VAL A 17 7.62 8.07 5.88
N ASP A 18 6.69 8.05 4.91
CA ASP A 18 6.88 8.57 3.55
C ASP A 18 5.82 9.60 3.16
N GLY A 19 4.68 9.63 3.84
CA GLY A 19 3.56 10.48 3.49
C GLY A 19 2.79 11.03 4.67
N PHE A 20 2.08 12.12 4.42
CA PHE A 20 1.20 12.75 5.38
C PHE A 20 -0.09 13.21 4.69
N GLN A 21 -1.24 12.71 5.13
CA GLN A 21 -2.54 13.18 4.67
C GLN A 21 -2.94 14.44 5.44
N LEU A 22 -2.97 15.57 4.73
CA LEU A 22 -3.30 16.86 5.31
C LEU A 22 -4.82 17.06 5.34
N SER A 23 -5.41 16.84 6.49
CA SER A 23 -6.85 17.00 6.72
C SER A 23 -7.32 18.43 6.44
N SER A 24 -8.62 18.58 6.13
CA SER A 24 -9.27 19.86 5.73
C SER A 24 -9.14 21.02 6.73
N GLY A 25 -8.52 20.80 7.88
CA GLY A 25 -8.15 21.87 8.81
C GLY A 25 -7.19 22.94 8.23
N TYR A 26 -6.46 22.61 7.17
CA TYR A 26 -5.60 23.56 6.47
C TYR A 26 -6.39 24.67 5.75
N CYS A 27 -7.60 24.38 5.27
CA CYS A 27 -8.48 25.31 4.58
C CYS A 27 -9.61 25.84 5.47
N ALA A 28 -9.43 25.76 6.80
CA ALA A 28 -10.40 26.28 7.76
C ALA A 28 -10.27 27.81 7.87
N ILE A 29 -11.37 28.52 7.63
CA ILE A 29 -11.47 29.97 7.75
C ILE A 29 -12.42 30.36 8.88
N GLU A 30 -12.22 31.52 9.49
CA GLU A 30 -13.11 32.11 10.48
C GLU A 30 -14.27 32.81 9.76
N THR A 31 -15.50 32.54 10.15
CA THR A 31 -16.71 33.17 9.65
C THR A 31 -17.59 33.59 10.81
N GLU A 32 -18.67 34.34 10.54
CA GLU A 32 -19.68 34.71 11.55
C GLU A 32 -20.34 33.46 12.19
N GLU A 33 -20.42 32.36 11.44
CA GLU A 33 -20.96 31.07 11.89
C GLU A 33 -19.92 30.16 12.58
N GLY A 34 -18.72 30.67 12.85
CA GLY A 34 -17.59 29.92 13.41
C GLY A 34 -16.60 29.45 12.35
N ILE A 35 -15.78 28.45 12.70
CA ILE A 35 -14.72 27.93 11.82
C ILE A 35 -15.34 27.00 10.79
N LYS A 36 -15.20 27.32 9.50
CA LYS A 36 -15.69 26.54 8.36
C LYS A 36 -14.52 26.12 7.45
N ARG A 37 -14.65 24.94 6.84
CA ARG A 37 -13.66 24.40 5.92
C ARG A 37 -14.05 24.70 4.48
N CYS A 38 -13.28 25.60 3.84
CA CYS A 38 -13.55 26.07 2.48
C CYS A 38 -12.41 25.62 1.56
N VAL A 39 -12.67 24.62 0.72
CA VAL A 39 -11.69 24.10 -0.25
C VAL A 39 -11.10 25.25 -1.12
N PHE A 40 -9.84 25.11 -1.54
CA PHE A 40 -9.13 26.17 -2.29
C PHE A 40 -8.89 27.47 -1.52
N THR A 41 -8.94 27.40 -0.20
CA THR A 41 -8.46 28.45 0.70
C THR A 41 -7.36 27.92 1.60
N TRP A 42 -6.68 28.81 2.32
CA TRP A 42 -5.65 28.45 3.27
C TRP A 42 -5.82 29.19 4.59
N ASN A 43 -5.75 28.47 5.69
CA ASN A 43 -5.68 29.06 7.02
C ASN A 43 -4.30 29.69 7.23
N LYS A 44 -4.15 30.97 6.89
CA LYS A 44 -2.88 31.69 6.98
C LYS A 44 -2.35 31.87 8.41
N LYS A 45 -3.17 31.67 9.44
CA LYS A 45 -2.71 31.64 10.84
C LYS A 45 -1.89 30.39 11.12
N ARG A 46 -2.30 29.23 10.55
CA ARG A 46 -1.62 27.94 10.72
C ARG A 46 -0.54 27.70 9.66
N PHE A 47 -0.83 28.05 8.43
CA PHE A 47 0.04 27.91 7.26
C PHE A 47 0.37 29.30 6.71
N LYS A 48 1.34 29.98 7.34
CA LYS A 48 1.74 31.34 6.93
C LYS A 48 2.21 31.38 5.48
N ASP A 49 3.02 30.40 5.12
CA ASP A 49 3.49 30.14 3.77
C ASP A 49 3.32 28.66 3.41
N PRO A 50 2.24 28.28 2.67
CA PRO A 50 2.05 26.91 2.22
C PRO A 50 3.17 26.38 1.34
N LYS A 51 3.83 27.23 0.55
CA LYS A 51 4.94 26.85 -0.32
C LYS A 51 6.15 26.38 0.49
N ASP A 52 6.51 27.14 1.52
CA ASP A 52 7.58 26.77 2.45
C ASP A 52 7.21 25.47 3.20
N PHE A 53 5.96 25.32 3.63
CA PHE A 53 5.49 24.09 4.28
C PHE A 53 5.73 22.86 3.41
N PHE A 54 5.30 22.86 2.14
CA PHE A 54 5.53 21.72 1.24
C PHE A 54 7.02 21.48 0.96
N ALA A 55 7.79 22.55 0.79
CA ALA A 55 9.25 22.46 0.60
C ALA A 55 9.95 21.80 1.81
N GLN A 56 9.54 22.14 3.03
CA GLN A 56 10.07 21.53 4.25
C GLN A 56 9.67 20.06 4.38
N MET A 57 8.43 19.68 4.01
CA MET A 57 7.99 18.29 4.01
C MET A 57 8.77 17.46 2.97
N LYS A 58 8.91 17.98 1.75
CA LYS A 58 9.71 17.34 0.70
C LYS A 58 11.17 17.12 1.14
N LYS A 59 11.79 18.12 1.81
CA LYS A 59 13.14 17.98 2.37
C LYS A 59 13.25 16.88 3.42
N ARG A 60 12.15 16.56 4.11
CA ARG A 60 12.07 15.47 5.08
C ARG A 60 11.75 14.11 4.44
N GLY A 61 11.57 14.06 3.12
CA GLY A 61 11.13 12.86 2.40
C GLY A 61 9.65 12.53 2.60
N VAL A 62 8.81 13.54 2.85
CA VAL A 62 7.39 13.34 3.12
C VAL A 62 6.54 13.93 2.00
N CYS A 63 5.78 13.08 1.32
CA CYS A 63 4.74 13.48 0.38
C CYS A 63 3.48 13.91 1.15
N VAL A 64 2.95 15.08 0.85
CA VAL A 64 1.75 15.61 1.54
C VAL A 64 0.56 15.63 0.59
N SER A 65 -0.56 15.02 1.02
CA SER A 65 -1.81 14.94 0.26
C SER A 65 -2.88 15.82 0.89
N PRO A 66 -3.11 17.06 0.38
CA PRO A 66 -4.15 17.93 0.90
C PRO A 66 -5.55 17.40 0.57
N ASN A 67 -6.45 17.48 1.56
CA ASN A 67 -7.85 17.12 1.43
C ASN A 67 -8.61 18.10 0.54
N VAL A 68 -9.31 17.60 -0.47
CA VAL A 68 -10.12 18.37 -1.42
C VAL A 68 -11.53 17.80 -1.51
N LYS A 69 -12.54 18.63 -1.36
CA LYS A 69 -13.96 18.24 -1.32
C LYS A 69 -14.75 18.92 -2.44
N PRO A 70 -15.68 18.22 -3.12
CA PRO A 70 -16.50 18.81 -4.20
C PRO A 70 -17.70 19.59 -3.69
N GLY A 71 -18.01 19.53 -2.39
CA GLY A 71 -19.06 20.32 -1.76
C GLY A 71 -18.57 21.72 -1.38
N ILE A 72 -19.20 22.75 -1.91
CA ILE A 72 -18.85 24.15 -1.70
C ILE A 72 -19.87 24.77 -0.76
N LEU A 73 -19.42 25.15 0.45
CA LEU A 73 -20.30 25.73 1.47
C LEU A 73 -20.97 27.02 1.00
N LEU A 74 -22.21 27.30 1.48
CA LEU A 74 -22.94 28.51 1.12
C LEU A 74 -22.22 29.80 1.54
N ILE A 75 -21.32 29.72 2.50
CA ILE A 75 -20.50 30.85 2.98
C ILE A 75 -19.10 30.89 2.30
N HIS A 76 -18.87 30.05 1.29
CA HIS A 76 -17.57 29.95 0.65
C HIS A 76 -17.21 31.25 -0.09
N PRO A 77 -16.01 31.84 0.10
CA PRO A 77 -15.65 33.13 -0.50
C PRO A 77 -15.64 33.15 -2.03
N LYS A 78 -15.52 31.99 -2.69
CA LYS A 78 -15.56 31.85 -4.16
C LYS A 78 -16.91 31.35 -4.69
N LEU A 79 -17.94 31.24 -3.85
CA LEU A 79 -19.21 30.64 -4.24
C LEU A 79 -19.86 31.35 -5.45
N GLU A 80 -19.97 32.68 -5.39
CA GLU A 80 -20.61 33.45 -6.45
C GLU A 80 -19.83 33.39 -7.77
N GLU A 81 -18.52 33.34 -7.73
CA GLU A 81 -17.68 33.12 -8.91
C GLU A 81 -17.99 31.75 -9.55
N MET A 82 -18.05 30.69 -8.74
CA MET A 82 -18.33 29.33 -9.22
C MET A 82 -19.79 29.21 -9.74
N LYS A 83 -20.73 29.87 -9.09
CA LYS A 83 -22.13 29.95 -9.59
C LYS A 83 -22.21 30.64 -10.97
N ALA A 84 -21.52 31.77 -11.12
CA ALA A 84 -21.47 32.50 -12.38
C ALA A 84 -20.86 31.66 -13.53
N LYS A 85 -19.98 30.74 -13.22
CA LYS A 85 -19.40 29.77 -14.16
C LYS A 85 -20.28 28.52 -14.37
N GLY A 86 -21.44 28.42 -13.75
CA GLY A 86 -22.34 27.27 -13.92
C GLY A 86 -21.80 25.93 -13.42
N MET A 87 -20.93 25.93 -12.41
CA MET A 87 -20.17 24.74 -12.01
C MET A 87 -20.97 23.71 -11.19
N PHE A 88 -22.21 23.99 -10.81
CA PHE A 88 -22.92 23.16 -9.83
C PHE A 88 -24.03 22.30 -10.45
N VAL A 89 -24.28 21.16 -9.81
CA VAL A 89 -25.47 20.34 -10.02
C VAL A 89 -26.70 21.21 -9.76
N LYS A 90 -27.64 21.24 -10.69
CA LYS A 90 -28.86 22.03 -10.59
C LYS A 90 -29.92 21.33 -9.75
N ALA A 91 -30.79 22.09 -9.12
CA ALA A 91 -31.97 21.55 -8.45
C ALA A 91 -32.89 20.83 -9.45
N SER A 92 -33.76 19.94 -8.95
CA SER A 92 -34.70 19.19 -9.78
C SER A 92 -35.70 20.06 -10.51
N GLU A 93 -36.21 21.09 -9.82
CA GLU A 93 -37.36 21.92 -10.28
C GLU A 93 -36.96 23.31 -10.80
N THR A 94 -35.71 23.76 -10.60
CA THR A 94 -35.27 25.11 -10.94
C THR A 94 -33.91 25.11 -11.63
N GLU A 95 -33.50 26.24 -12.21
CA GLU A 95 -32.16 26.43 -12.77
C GLU A 95 -31.11 26.80 -11.71
N GLU A 96 -31.52 27.02 -10.47
CA GLU A 96 -30.60 27.28 -9.37
C GLU A 96 -29.84 25.99 -8.96
N PRO A 97 -28.64 26.11 -8.37
CA PRO A 97 -27.93 24.97 -7.83
C PRO A 97 -28.71 24.19 -6.76
N GLY A 98 -28.66 22.88 -6.81
CA GLY A 98 -29.19 22.01 -5.76
C GLY A 98 -28.33 22.10 -4.47
N ILE A 99 -29.00 21.98 -3.33
CA ILE A 99 -28.37 22.07 -2.01
C ILE A 99 -28.21 20.67 -1.42
N GLY A 100 -27.00 20.37 -0.97
CA GLY A 100 -26.68 19.18 -0.15
C GLY A 100 -26.25 19.58 1.26
N THR A 101 -26.36 18.64 2.19
CA THR A 101 -25.95 18.86 3.58
C THR A 101 -25.02 17.73 4.02
N TRP A 102 -23.86 18.08 4.51
CA TRP A 102 -22.91 17.12 5.10
C TRP A 102 -22.38 17.66 6.43
N TRP A 103 -21.45 16.94 7.07
CA TRP A 103 -20.92 17.34 8.38
C TRP A 103 -20.32 18.77 8.42
N GLY A 104 -19.85 19.29 7.29
CA GLY A 104 -19.30 20.66 7.18
C GLY A 104 -20.35 21.76 7.12
N GLY A 105 -21.60 21.42 6.83
CA GLY A 105 -22.72 22.36 6.65
C GLY A 105 -23.50 22.15 5.36
N GLN A 106 -24.27 23.15 4.97
CA GLN A 106 -24.97 23.20 3.69
C GLN A 106 -24.09 23.77 2.57
N GLY A 107 -24.25 23.24 1.37
CA GLY A 107 -23.49 23.71 0.22
C GLY A 107 -23.99 23.17 -1.11
N MET A 108 -23.32 23.58 -2.16
CA MET A 108 -23.56 23.18 -3.54
C MET A 108 -22.48 22.21 -4.00
N PHE A 109 -22.85 21.20 -4.78
CA PHE A 109 -21.91 20.18 -5.25
C PHE A 109 -21.55 20.41 -6.72
N VAL A 110 -20.26 20.26 -7.03
CA VAL A 110 -19.70 20.50 -8.36
C VAL A 110 -20.17 19.44 -9.34
N ASP A 111 -20.64 19.83 -10.52
CA ASP A 111 -21.05 18.93 -11.60
C ASP A 111 -19.88 18.57 -12.51
N PHE A 112 -19.14 17.53 -12.16
CA PHE A 112 -18.01 17.05 -12.97
C PHE A 112 -18.42 16.41 -14.31
N THR A 113 -19.73 16.27 -14.59
CA THR A 113 -20.19 15.77 -15.89
C THR A 113 -20.17 16.83 -16.99
N SER A 114 -19.79 18.07 -16.68
CA SER A 114 -19.58 19.17 -17.63
C SER A 114 -18.09 19.38 -17.89
N GLN A 115 -17.68 19.43 -19.15
CA GLN A 115 -16.28 19.70 -19.52
C GLN A 115 -15.80 21.06 -19.03
N GLU A 116 -16.61 22.10 -19.18
CA GLU A 116 -16.28 23.45 -18.70
C GLU A 116 -16.05 23.47 -17.19
N THR A 117 -16.89 22.74 -16.43
CA THR A 117 -16.72 22.59 -14.98
C THR A 117 -15.41 21.87 -14.64
N ARG A 118 -15.07 20.79 -15.37
CA ARG A 118 -13.81 20.07 -15.18
C ARG A 118 -12.60 20.98 -15.40
N ASP A 119 -12.62 21.76 -16.47
CA ASP A 119 -11.52 22.68 -16.80
C ASP A 119 -11.37 23.77 -15.72
N ASN A 120 -12.45 24.39 -15.29
CA ASN A 120 -12.45 25.37 -14.21
C ASN A 120 -11.95 24.78 -12.88
N TRP A 121 -12.41 23.56 -12.51
CA TRP A 121 -11.97 22.88 -11.30
C TRP A 121 -10.49 22.55 -11.34
N LYS A 122 -10.00 22.09 -12.50
CA LYS A 122 -8.59 21.77 -12.72
C LYS A 122 -7.72 23.01 -12.49
N GLU A 123 -8.07 24.15 -13.06
CA GLU A 123 -7.33 25.40 -12.86
C GLU A 123 -7.36 25.85 -11.38
N MET A 124 -8.51 25.77 -10.71
CA MET A 124 -8.60 26.08 -9.28
C MET A 124 -7.73 25.16 -8.43
N LEU A 125 -7.65 23.86 -8.77
CA LEU A 125 -6.79 22.89 -8.10
C LEU A 125 -5.30 23.23 -8.28
N LYS A 126 -4.89 23.55 -9.51
CA LYS A 126 -3.52 23.98 -9.80
C LYS A 126 -3.14 25.24 -9.02
N GLU A 127 -3.95 26.29 -9.10
CA GLU A 127 -3.67 27.58 -8.48
C GLU A 127 -3.62 27.51 -6.96
N ASN A 128 -4.55 26.76 -6.35
CA ASN A 128 -4.76 26.84 -4.90
C ASN A 128 -4.17 25.66 -4.12
N VAL A 129 -3.66 24.62 -4.80
CA VAL A 129 -3.08 23.44 -4.17
C VAL A 129 -1.73 23.07 -4.80
N LEU A 130 -1.72 22.69 -6.08
CA LEU A 130 -0.52 22.08 -6.71
C LEU A 130 0.64 23.07 -6.84
N ASN A 131 0.39 24.33 -7.17
CA ASN A 131 1.40 25.39 -7.31
C ASN A 131 2.11 25.74 -5.99
N TYR A 132 1.63 25.22 -4.87
CA TYR A 132 2.34 25.29 -3.59
C TYR A 132 3.42 24.20 -3.45
N GLY A 133 3.46 23.21 -4.33
CA GLY A 133 4.57 22.25 -4.44
C GLY A 133 4.25 20.81 -4.03
N THR A 134 2.99 20.39 -4.08
CA THR A 134 2.60 18.98 -3.93
C THR A 134 2.09 18.38 -5.23
N SER A 135 2.50 17.15 -5.53
CA SER A 135 1.98 16.34 -6.64
C SER A 135 0.93 15.31 -6.18
N SER A 136 0.39 15.51 -4.99
CA SER A 136 -0.57 14.60 -4.38
C SER A 136 -1.85 15.31 -3.99
N VAL A 137 -2.98 14.61 -4.13
CA VAL A 137 -4.33 15.10 -3.80
C VAL A 137 -5.11 14.03 -3.06
N TRP A 138 -5.84 14.41 -2.03
CA TRP A 138 -6.78 13.56 -1.32
C TRP A 138 -8.21 14.03 -1.57
N ASN A 139 -8.92 13.35 -2.49
CA ASN A 139 -10.32 13.61 -2.79
C ASN A 139 -11.22 12.96 -1.74
N ASP A 140 -12.04 13.76 -1.11
CA ASP A 140 -12.85 13.35 0.04
C ASP A 140 -14.29 13.87 -0.07
N ASN A 141 -15.24 13.20 0.59
CA ASN A 141 -16.69 13.49 0.53
C ASN A 141 -17.21 13.65 -0.91
N CYS A 142 -16.75 12.81 -1.81
CA CYS A 142 -17.05 12.84 -3.24
C CYS A 142 -18.05 11.78 -3.70
N GLU A 143 -18.75 11.12 -2.78
CA GLU A 143 -19.80 10.14 -3.04
C GLU A 143 -21.15 10.77 -3.39
N TYR A 144 -21.34 12.07 -3.16
CA TYR A 144 -22.57 12.83 -3.45
C TYR A 144 -23.83 12.35 -2.69
N ASP A 145 -23.65 11.56 -1.64
CA ASP A 145 -24.78 11.07 -0.83
C ASP A 145 -25.49 12.19 -0.06
N SER A 146 -24.79 13.30 0.19
CA SER A 146 -25.32 14.51 0.83
C SER A 146 -26.39 15.24 -0.01
N MET A 147 -26.46 14.95 -1.30
CA MET A 147 -27.55 15.43 -2.17
C MET A 147 -28.72 14.44 -2.07
N VAL A 148 -29.65 14.74 -1.15
CA VAL A 148 -30.78 13.87 -0.83
C VAL A 148 -31.77 13.78 -1.98
N ASP A 149 -32.06 14.92 -2.67
CA ASP A 149 -32.87 14.95 -3.89
C ASP A 149 -32.07 14.32 -5.05
N LYS A 150 -32.40 13.08 -5.38
CA LYS A 150 -31.73 12.30 -6.43
C LYS A 150 -32.10 12.73 -7.85
N ASP A 151 -33.14 13.58 -8.00
CA ASP A 151 -33.59 14.14 -9.28
C ASP A 151 -32.87 15.45 -9.62
N CYS A 152 -32.02 15.98 -8.74
CA CYS A 152 -31.10 17.07 -9.06
C CYS A 152 -30.36 16.79 -10.38
N ARG A 153 -30.27 17.82 -11.23
CA ARG A 153 -29.89 17.68 -12.64
C ARG A 153 -28.43 17.96 -12.88
N CYS A 154 -27.80 17.04 -13.61
CA CYS A 154 -26.42 17.13 -14.09
C CYS A 154 -26.40 17.44 -15.59
N SER A 155 -25.39 18.13 -16.07
CA SER A 155 -25.17 18.46 -17.48
C SER A 155 -25.04 17.23 -18.37
N PHE A 156 -24.19 16.27 -17.95
CA PHE A 156 -23.82 15.09 -18.71
C PHE A 156 -23.48 15.42 -20.18
N GLU A 157 -22.56 16.37 -20.36
CA GLU A 157 -22.15 16.90 -21.67
C GLU A 157 -23.35 17.37 -22.53
N GLY A 158 -24.31 18.03 -21.93
CA GLY A 158 -25.52 18.53 -22.60
C GLY A 158 -26.61 17.48 -22.88
N LYS A 159 -26.34 16.19 -22.57
CA LYS A 159 -27.34 15.11 -22.71
C LYS A 159 -28.38 15.13 -21.60
N GLY A 160 -28.03 15.74 -20.47
CA GLY A 160 -28.84 15.71 -19.25
C GLY A 160 -28.81 14.38 -18.53
N GLY A 161 -29.01 14.44 -17.23
CA GLY A 161 -29.09 13.27 -16.34
C GLY A 161 -29.37 13.73 -14.92
N THR A 162 -29.61 12.79 -14.00
CA THR A 162 -29.84 13.10 -12.59
C THR A 162 -28.65 12.67 -11.73
N ILE A 163 -28.51 13.28 -10.55
CA ILE A 163 -27.47 12.87 -9.60
C ILE A 163 -27.69 11.42 -9.16
N GLY A 164 -28.91 10.94 -9.09
CA GLY A 164 -29.22 9.54 -8.81
C GLY A 164 -28.62 8.57 -9.83
N GLN A 165 -28.55 8.97 -11.10
CA GLN A 165 -27.94 8.18 -12.18
C GLN A 165 -26.42 8.33 -12.23
N LEU A 166 -25.87 9.50 -11.91
CA LEU A 166 -24.51 9.89 -12.25
C LEU A 166 -23.55 10.00 -11.03
N LYS A 167 -24.07 9.98 -9.79
CA LYS A 167 -23.23 10.15 -8.60
C LYS A 167 -22.06 9.15 -8.52
N SER A 168 -22.28 7.91 -8.99
CA SER A 168 -21.25 6.86 -8.92
C SER A 168 -20.00 7.16 -9.72
N VAL A 169 -20.11 7.97 -10.79
CA VAL A 169 -18.97 8.33 -11.64
C VAL A 169 -18.30 9.64 -11.25
N MET A 170 -18.92 10.44 -10.38
CA MET A 170 -18.40 11.76 -9.98
C MET A 170 -17.01 11.68 -9.35
N SER A 171 -16.81 10.72 -8.43
CA SER A 171 -15.49 10.51 -7.81
C SER A 171 -14.43 10.05 -8.79
N ASN A 172 -14.78 9.19 -9.76
CA ASN A 172 -13.84 8.75 -10.79
C ASN A 172 -13.39 9.95 -11.66
N ILE A 173 -14.34 10.80 -12.06
CA ILE A 173 -14.04 11.99 -12.87
C ILE A 173 -13.22 13.00 -12.05
N MET A 174 -13.54 13.21 -10.78
CA MET A 174 -12.77 14.07 -9.89
C MET A 174 -11.31 13.59 -9.75
N CYS A 175 -11.10 12.28 -9.65
CA CYS A 175 -9.76 11.70 -9.59
C CYS A 175 -9.01 11.80 -10.92
N GLN A 176 -9.70 11.64 -12.04
CA GLN A 176 -9.13 11.89 -13.36
C GLN A 176 -8.63 13.34 -13.48
N ILE A 177 -9.44 14.32 -13.10
CA ILE A 177 -9.06 15.74 -13.10
C ILE A 177 -7.83 15.98 -12.21
N SER A 178 -7.81 15.39 -11.01
CA SER A 178 -6.68 15.51 -10.10
C SER A 178 -5.39 14.94 -10.71
N ASN A 179 -5.48 13.79 -11.37
CA ASN A 179 -4.37 13.13 -12.06
C ASN A 179 -3.85 13.99 -13.23
N GLU A 180 -4.76 14.45 -14.10
CA GLU A 180 -4.44 15.35 -15.21
C GLU A 180 -3.80 16.66 -14.73
N ALA A 181 -4.35 17.26 -13.68
CA ALA A 181 -3.83 18.51 -13.12
C ALA A 181 -2.37 18.37 -12.65
N VAL A 182 -2.02 17.24 -12.04
CA VAL A 182 -0.63 16.97 -11.63
C VAL A 182 0.27 16.84 -12.87
N HIS A 183 -0.14 16.09 -13.89
CA HIS A 183 0.64 15.96 -15.14
C HIS A 183 0.85 17.30 -15.85
N GLU A 184 -0.16 18.18 -15.82
CA GLU A 184 -0.07 19.51 -16.44
C GLU A 184 0.76 20.51 -15.60
N THR A 185 0.84 20.31 -14.29
CA THR A 185 1.56 21.22 -13.37
C THR A 185 3.03 20.86 -13.21
N PHE A 186 3.34 19.57 -13.22
CA PHE A 186 4.70 19.06 -12.95
C PHE A 186 5.18 18.24 -14.14
N ASP A 187 6.34 18.61 -14.65
CA ASP A 187 6.99 17.85 -15.71
C ASP A 187 7.41 16.48 -15.17
N ASN A 188 7.05 15.41 -15.90
CA ASN A 188 7.50 14.04 -15.66
C ASN A 188 7.30 13.52 -14.21
N THR A 189 6.26 13.98 -13.53
CA THR A 189 6.00 13.59 -12.13
C THR A 189 4.81 12.64 -12.05
N ARG A 190 4.99 11.52 -11.33
CA ARG A 190 3.94 10.53 -11.07
C ARG A 190 2.90 11.10 -10.10
N PRO A 191 1.61 11.17 -10.47
CA PRO A 191 0.55 11.61 -9.57
C PRO A 191 0.34 10.61 -8.42
N TYR A 192 0.06 11.14 -7.23
CA TYR A 192 -0.45 10.34 -6.13
C TYR A 192 -1.81 10.90 -5.71
N VAL A 193 -2.89 10.23 -6.11
CA VAL A 193 -4.26 10.62 -5.79
C VAL A 193 -4.88 9.57 -4.88
N VAL A 194 -5.50 10.04 -3.81
CA VAL A 194 -6.27 9.20 -2.87
C VAL A 194 -7.73 9.62 -2.94
N CYS A 195 -8.66 8.67 -2.97
CA CYS A 195 -10.08 8.95 -3.05
C CYS A 195 -10.90 8.09 -2.10
N ARG A 196 -11.87 8.70 -1.42
CA ARG A 196 -12.74 7.98 -0.48
C ARG A 196 -13.72 7.05 -1.16
N SER A 197 -14.17 7.38 -2.34
CA SER A 197 -15.14 6.59 -3.07
C SER A 197 -14.73 6.41 -4.51
N GLY A 198 -15.35 5.45 -5.18
CA GLY A 198 -15.08 5.18 -6.58
C GLY A 198 -15.99 4.09 -7.12
N HIS A 199 -15.98 4.00 -8.43
CA HIS A 199 -16.63 2.95 -9.20
C HIS A 199 -15.58 2.20 -10.03
N ALA A 200 -15.97 1.16 -10.75
CA ALA A 200 -15.07 0.48 -11.70
C ALA A 200 -14.37 1.51 -12.60
N GLY A 201 -13.06 1.41 -12.73
CA GLY A 201 -12.23 2.39 -13.43
C GLY A 201 -11.48 3.39 -12.53
N ILE A 202 -11.82 3.49 -11.23
CA ILE A 202 -11.11 4.37 -10.28
C ILE A 202 -9.64 3.98 -10.14
N GLN A 203 -9.31 2.70 -10.25
CA GLN A 203 -7.95 2.17 -10.15
C GLN A 203 -6.97 2.79 -11.14
N ARG A 204 -7.46 3.40 -12.22
CA ARG A 204 -6.62 4.11 -13.20
C ARG A 204 -6.05 5.44 -12.67
N TYR A 205 -6.69 6.01 -11.65
CA TYR A 205 -6.42 7.38 -11.21
C TYR A 205 -6.07 7.50 -9.74
N ALA A 206 -6.56 6.59 -8.89
CA ALA A 206 -6.46 6.78 -7.46
C ALA A 206 -6.30 5.48 -6.67
N GLN A 207 -5.65 5.61 -5.52
CA GLN A 207 -5.72 4.69 -4.40
C GLN A 207 -7.00 4.99 -3.61
N THR A 208 -7.65 3.95 -3.06
CA THR A 208 -8.86 4.12 -2.26
C THR A 208 -8.69 3.58 -0.83
N TRP A 209 -9.67 3.82 0.04
CA TRP A 209 -9.71 3.23 1.38
C TRP A 209 -11.14 2.88 1.80
N ALA A 210 -11.27 2.08 2.86
CA ALA A 210 -12.54 1.52 3.33
C ALA A 210 -13.47 2.51 4.06
N GLY A 211 -13.18 3.81 4.02
CA GLY A 211 -14.02 4.86 4.63
C GLY A 211 -13.82 5.05 6.14
N ASP A 212 -14.79 5.68 6.77
CA ASP A 212 -14.76 6.14 8.16
C ASP A 212 -15.21 5.01 9.11
N ASN A 213 -14.32 4.11 9.49
CA ASN A 213 -14.64 2.99 10.35
C ASN A 213 -14.58 3.35 11.85
N LEU A 214 -15.52 2.80 12.62
CA LEU A 214 -15.50 2.90 14.07
C LEU A 214 -14.26 2.18 14.63
N THR A 215 -13.67 2.74 15.68
CA THR A 215 -12.52 2.16 16.38
C THR A 215 -12.97 0.99 17.24
N CYS A 216 -13.00 -0.22 16.67
CA CYS A 216 -13.37 -1.46 17.37
C CYS A 216 -12.84 -2.70 16.64
N TRP A 217 -12.85 -3.84 17.32
CA TRP A 217 -12.40 -5.14 16.79
C TRP A 217 -13.20 -5.62 15.58
N ASP A 218 -14.51 -5.39 15.56
CA ASP A 218 -15.37 -5.78 14.44
C ASP A 218 -15.01 -5.01 13.16
N SER A 219 -14.68 -3.71 13.29
CA SER A 219 -14.22 -2.91 12.17
C SER A 219 -12.89 -3.39 11.61
N LEU A 220 -11.96 -3.85 12.45
CA LEU A 220 -10.72 -4.47 11.96
C LEU A 220 -11.00 -5.66 11.06
N LYS A 221 -11.89 -6.58 11.48
CA LYS A 221 -12.30 -7.75 10.68
C LYS A 221 -13.04 -7.33 9.41
N TYR A 222 -13.99 -6.42 9.54
CA TYR A 222 -14.78 -5.91 8.42
C TYR A 222 -13.93 -5.23 7.35
N ASN A 223 -12.90 -4.48 7.74
CA ASN A 223 -11.98 -3.85 6.82
C ASN A 223 -11.21 -4.87 5.99
N ILE A 224 -10.79 -5.99 6.57
CA ILE A 224 -10.13 -7.07 5.81
C ILE A 224 -11.06 -7.55 4.69
N ALA A 225 -12.30 -7.90 5.02
CA ALA A 225 -13.29 -8.35 4.04
C ALA A 225 -13.57 -7.30 2.95
N THR A 226 -13.67 -6.02 3.33
CA THR A 226 -13.87 -4.91 2.38
C THR A 226 -12.70 -4.80 1.40
N ILE A 227 -11.46 -4.85 1.88
CA ILE A 227 -10.26 -4.74 1.04
C ILE A 227 -10.17 -5.93 0.08
N LEU A 228 -10.45 -7.15 0.57
CA LEU A 228 -10.48 -8.35 -0.27
C LEU A 228 -11.57 -8.26 -1.35
N GLY A 229 -12.76 -7.77 -1.00
CA GLY A 229 -13.86 -7.55 -1.94
C GLY A 229 -13.53 -6.50 -3.00
N MET A 230 -12.84 -5.42 -2.64
CA MET A 230 -12.35 -4.42 -3.59
C MET A 230 -11.30 -5.00 -4.53
N GLY A 231 -10.39 -5.82 -4.02
CA GLY A 231 -9.41 -6.57 -4.83
C GLY A 231 -10.09 -7.46 -5.87
N LEU A 232 -11.11 -8.23 -5.48
CA LEU A 232 -11.93 -9.04 -6.39
C LEU A 232 -12.68 -8.20 -7.45
N SER A 233 -12.95 -6.95 -7.14
CA SER A 233 -13.58 -5.98 -8.06
C SER A 233 -12.59 -5.24 -8.98
N GLY A 234 -11.31 -5.62 -8.98
CA GLY A 234 -10.25 -5.00 -9.79
C GLY A 234 -9.70 -3.70 -9.20
N VAL A 235 -10.03 -3.36 -7.96
CA VAL A 235 -9.47 -2.21 -7.24
C VAL A 235 -8.43 -2.72 -6.23
N ALA A 236 -7.25 -3.05 -6.74
CA ALA A 236 -6.20 -3.70 -5.98
C ALA A 236 -5.50 -2.77 -4.97
N ASN A 237 -5.38 -1.47 -5.28
CA ASN A 237 -4.68 -0.50 -4.44
C ASN A 237 -5.63 0.09 -3.40
N GLN A 238 -5.79 -0.62 -2.30
CA GLN A 238 -6.79 -0.41 -1.27
C GLN A 238 -6.17 -0.46 0.13
N GLY A 239 -6.86 0.10 1.11
CA GLY A 239 -6.51 0.04 2.53
C GLY A 239 -7.63 0.55 3.41
N CYS A 240 -7.34 0.76 4.70
CA CYS A 240 -8.28 1.36 5.66
C CYS A 240 -7.57 2.43 6.51
N ASP A 241 -8.33 3.11 7.34
CA ASP A 241 -7.77 3.96 8.39
C ASP A 241 -7.35 3.07 9.57
N ILE A 242 -6.04 2.84 9.67
CA ILE A 242 -5.44 1.90 10.62
C ILE A 242 -5.57 2.44 12.04
N GLY A 243 -6.08 1.61 12.94
CA GLY A 243 -6.40 1.99 14.31
C GLY A 243 -7.86 2.43 14.50
N GLY A 244 -8.63 2.52 13.41
CA GLY A 244 -9.99 3.06 13.37
C GLY A 244 -10.01 4.56 13.17
N PHE A 245 -11.01 5.03 12.43
CA PHE A 245 -11.12 6.46 12.11
C PHE A 245 -11.80 7.23 13.23
N TYR A 246 -12.94 6.77 13.72
CA TYR A 246 -13.75 7.54 14.64
C TYR A 246 -14.25 6.73 15.85
N GLY A 247 -14.50 7.42 16.96
CA GLY A 247 -14.84 6.86 18.25
C GLY A 247 -13.81 7.27 19.30
N VAL A 248 -13.69 6.51 20.38
CA VAL A 248 -12.58 6.69 21.33
C VAL A 248 -11.27 6.19 20.73
N SER A 249 -10.15 6.63 21.26
CA SER A 249 -8.84 6.10 20.86
C SER A 249 -8.80 4.57 20.96
N PRO A 250 -8.08 3.87 20.05
CA PRO A 250 -7.95 2.43 20.10
C PRO A 250 -7.24 2.00 21.40
N GLU A 251 -7.68 0.92 22.01
CA GLU A 251 -6.88 0.29 23.06
C GLU A 251 -5.55 -0.25 22.49
N ALA A 252 -4.55 -0.41 23.35
CA ALA A 252 -3.19 -0.74 22.92
C ALA A 252 -3.11 -2.02 22.07
N GLU A 253 -3.78 -3.11 22.50
CA GLU A 253 -3.79 -4.36 21.74
C GLU A 253 -4.46 -4.19 20.36
N LEU A 254 -5.60 -3.50 20.28
CA LEU A 254 -6.30 -3.24 19.02
C LEU A 254 -5.42 -2.46 18.05
N LEU A 255 -4.72 -1.43 18.51
CA LEU A 255 -3.80 -0.65 17.68
C LEU A 255 -2.68 -1.52 17.12
N VAL A 256 -2.04 -2.34 17.97
CA VAL A 256 -0.99 -3.26 17.52
C VAL A 256 -1.51 -4.23 16.45
N ARG A 257 -2.66 -4.88 16.71
CA ARG A 257 -3.25 -5.86 15.78
C ARG A 257 -3.66 -5.20 14.45
N TRP A 258 -4.20 -3.99 14.50
CA TRP A 258 -4.57 -3.26 13.28
C TRP A 258 -3.36 -2.88 12.45
N ILE A 259 -2.27 -2.45 13.09
CA ILE A 259 -1.00 -2.17 12.40
C ILE A 259 -0.40 -3.46 11.83
N GLN A 260 -0.40 -4.56 12.57
CA GLN A 260 0.08 -5.87 12.11
C GLN A 260 -0.70 -6.39 10.88
N ASN A 261 -1.98 -6.08 10.77
CA ASN A 261 -2.75 -6.31 9.54
C ASN A 261 -2.41 -5.28 8.46
N GLY A 262 -2.38 -4.01 8.83
CA GLY A 262 -2.17 -2.89 7.91
C GLY A 262 -0.89 -2.95 7.11
N ILE A 263 0.17 -3.56 7.65
CA ILE A 263 1.46 -3.65 6.93
C ILE A 263 1.37 -4.44 5.62
N PHE A 264 0.35 -5.27 5.43
CA PHE A 264 0.08 -6.02 4.20
C PHE A 264 -0.89 -5.30 3.26
N GLN A 265 -1.54 -4.24 3.73
CA GLN A 265 -2.44 -3.46 2.88
C GLN A 265 -1.63 -2.60 1.89
N PRO A 266 -2.02 -2.50 0.61
CA PRO A 266 -1.37 -1.60 -0.33
C PRO A 266 -1.28 -0.17 0.18
N ARG A 267 -2.40 0.40 0.67
CA ARG A 267 -2.42 1.65 1.39
C ARG A 267 -2.23 1.40 2.89
N PHE A 268 -1.14 1.90 3.44
CA PHE A 268 -0.87 1.92 4.88
C PHE A 268 -0.99 3.34 5.40
N SER A 269 -2.04 3.65 6.15
CA SER A 269 -2.27 4.98 6.73
C SER A 269 -2.90 4.87 8.11
N ILE A 270 -2.21 5.38 9.13
CA ILE A 270 -2.77 5.59 10.46
C ILE A 270 -3.47 6.95 10.40
N HIS A 271 -4.79 6.95 10.54
CA HIS A 271 -5.61 8.15 10.40
C HIS A 271 -6.83 8.07 11.31
N SER A 272 -7.12 9.15 12.06
CA SER A 272 -8.23 9.19 12.99
C SER A 272 -8.79 10.58 13.21
N THR A 273 -10.03 10.62 13.72
CA THR A 273 -10.66 11.77 14.38
C THR A 273 -11.34 11.27 15.66
N ASN A 274 -10.57 11.20 16.76
CA ASN A 274 -11.04 10.64 18.00
C ASN A 274 -11.93 11.62 18.76
N ILE A 275 -13.07 11.13 19.27
CA ILE A 275 -14.05 11.96 20.03
C ILE A 275 -13.57 12.34 21.43
N ASP A 276 -12.56 11.65 21.94
CA ASP A 276 -11.91 11.92 23.24
C ASP A 276 -10.76 12.96 23.13
N ASN A 277 -10.64 13.63 21.97
CA ASN A 277 -9.61 14.61 21.64
C ASN A 277 -8.17 14.05 21.69
N THR A 278 -7.99 12.75 21.60
CA THR A 278 -6.67 12.13 21.38
C THR A 278 -6.33 12.08 19.90
N VAL A 279 -5.07 11.80 19.60
CA VAL A 279 -4.59 11.50 18.24
C VAL A 279 -4.03 10.08 18.24
N THR A 280 -4.41 9.28 17.26
CA THR A 280 -3.86 7.94 17.12
C THR A 280 -2.47 8.02 16.50
N GLU A 281 -1.47 7.72 17.31
CA GLU A 281 -0.05 7.77 16.93
C GLU A 281 0.63 6.43 17.22
N PRO A 282 1.63 6.02 16.43
CA PRO A 282 2.31 4.73 16.62
C PRO A 282 2.97 4.56 18.01
N TRP A 283 3.28 5.65 18.68
CA TRP A 283 3.96 5.67 19.99
C TRP A 283 3.03 6.02 21.17
N MET A 284 1.72 6.14 20.94
CA MET A 284 0.79 6.56 22.00
C MET A 284 0.76 5.61 23.23
N TYR A 285 1.24 4.37 23.05
CA TYR A 285 1.36 3.37 24.12
C TYR A 285 2.81 2.88 24.22
N SER A 286 3.57 3.43 25.14
CA SER A 286 5.01 3.16 25.28
C SER A 286 5.35 1.67 25.48
N ASN A 287 4.47 0.90 26.12
CA ASN A 287 4.65 -0.54 26.32
C ASN A 287 4.38 -1.39 25.06
N CYS A 288 3.85 -0.80 24.00
CA CYS A 288 3.51 -1.47 22.74
C CYS A 288 4.27 -0.93 21.53
N THR A 289 4.95 0.21 21.67
CA THR A 289 5.64 0.89 20.55
C THR A 289 6.63 -0.03 19.84
N GLU A 290 7.31 -0.92 20.57
CA GLU A 290 8.27 -1.85 19.93
C GLU A 290 7.62 -2.84 18.97
N TYR A 291 6.43 -3.37 19.30
CA TYR A 291 5.68 -4.25 18.39
C TYR A 291 5.25 -3.51 17.12
N ILE A 292 4.81 -2.27 17.28
CA ILE A 292 4.40 -1.38 16.18
C ILE A 292 5.59 -1.05 15.28
N ARG A 293 6.70 -0.64 15.88
CA ARG A 293 7.95 -0.33 15.17
C ARG A 293 8.45 -1.53 14.37
N THR A 294 8.46 -2.70 14.98
CA THR A 294 8.88 -3.96 14.33
C THR A 294 7.99 -4.29 13.14
N ALA A 295 6.67 -4.17 13.28
CA ALA A 295 5.72 -4.42 12.20
C ALA A 295 5.93 -3.44 11.03
N ILE A 296 6.04 -2.13 11.30
CA ILE A 296 6.25 -1.12 10.25
C ILE A 296 7.59 -1.33 9.54
N LYS A 297 8.67 -1.60 10.28
CA LYS A 297 9.97 -1.93 9.70
C LYS A 297 9.91 -3.16 8.81
N PHE A 298 9.12 -4.17 9.18
CA PHE A 298 8.92 -5.35 8.36
C PHE A 298 8.23 -5.03 7.03
N ARG A 299 7.22 -4.14 7.02
CA ARG A 299 6.63 -3.63 5.77
C ARG A 299 7.68 -3.03 4.83
N TYR A 300 8.61 -2.24 5.35
CA TYR A 300 9.68 -1.63 4.55
C TYR A 300 10.64 -2.68 3.99
N ARG A 301 10.88 -3.75 4.73
CA ARG A 301 11.64 -4.89 4.20
C ARG A 301 10.89 -5.64 3.12
N LEU A 302 9.56 -5.76 3.22
CA LEU A 302 8.70 -6.38 2.19
C LEU A 302 8.47 -5.47 0.97
N PHE A 303 8.97 -4.24 0.97
CA PHE A 303 8.68 -3.27 -0.09
C PHE A 303 9.03 -3.77 -1.50
N PRO A 304 10.15 -4.43 -1.79
CA PRO A 304 10.43 -4.96 -3.13
C PRO A 304 9.34 -5.94 -3.61
N TYR A 305 8.85 -6.78 -2.72
CA TYR A 305 7.75 -7.70 -3.01
C TYR A 305 6.43 -6.94 -3.24
N LEU A 306 6.06 -6.06 -2.32
CA LEU A 306 4.84 -5.25 -2.42
C LEU A 306 4.84 -4.37 -3.69
N TYR A 307 5.94 -3.72 -3.99
CA TYR A 307 6.02 -2.83 -5.16
C TYR A 307 5.90 -3.60 -6.48
N SER A 308 6.50 -4.78 -6.55
CA SER A 308 6.32 -5.70 -7.68
C SER A 308 4.88 -6.20 -7.83
N LEU A 309 4.19 -6.44 -6.70
CA LEU A 309 2.76 -6.78 -6.72
C LEU A 309 1.88 -5.60 -7.17
N MET A 310 2.27 -4.37 -6.85
CA MET A 310 1.57 -3.17 -7.33
C MET A 310 1.71 -3.00 -8.83
N GLU A 311 2.90 -3.24 -9.38
CA GLU A 311 3.12 -3.25 -10.82
C GLU A 311 2.33 -4.37 -11.50
N ARG A 312 2.34 -5.60 -10.95
CA ARG A 312 1.50 -6.70 -11.43
C ARG A 312 0.01 -6.32 -11.44
N ALA A 313 -0.47 -5.65 -10.39
CA ALA A 313 -1.85 -5.17 -10.33
C ALA A 313 -2.14 -4.10 -11.40
N HIS A 314 -1.18 -3.22 -11.69
CA HIS A 314 -1.28 -2.24 -12.77
C HIS A 314 -1.41 -2.90 -14.14
N GLU A 315 -0.62 -3.92 -14.44
CA GLU A 315 -0.67 -4.62 -15.72
C GLU A 315 -1.88 -5.55 -15.88
N THR A 316 -2.26 -6.24 -14.82
CA THR A 316 -3.19 -7.38 -14.89
C THR A 316 -4.52 -7.17 -14.19
N GLY A 317 -4.62 -6.17 -13.30
CA GLY A 317 -5.77 -5.99 -12.40
C GLY A 317 -5.85 -7.01 -11.26
N LEU A 318 -4.87 -7.90 -11.10
CA LEU A 318 -4.85 -8.89 -10.03
C LEU A 318 -4.71 -8.22 -8.65
N PRO A 319 -5.40 -8.75 -7.62
CA PRO A 319 -5.32 -8.19 -6.27
C PRO A 319 -3.92 -8.38 -5.66
N ILE A 320 -3.56 -7.48 -4.75
CA ILE A 320 -2.34 -7.57 -3.93
C ILE A 320 -2.63 -8.37 -2.67
N MET A 321 -3.71 -8.03 -1.97
CA MET A 321 -4.34 -8.87 -0.94
C MET A 321 -5.40 -9.72 -1.64
N GLU A 322 -5.17 -11.01 -1.74
CA GLU A 322 -6.04 -11.91 -2.48
C GLU A 322 -6.88 -12.77 -1.54
N ALA A 323 -8.20 -12.80 -1.78
CA ALA A 323 -9.11 -13.64 -1.02
C ALA A 323 -8.79 -15.13 -1.21
N MET A 324 -8.91 -15.92 -0.14
CA MET A 324 -8.60 -17.36 -0.17
C MET A 324 -9.38 -18.10 -1.25
N CYS A 325 -10.67 -17.76 -1.46
CA CYS A 325 -11.51 -18.35 -2.51
C CYS A 325 -11.04 -18.02 -3.94
N SER A 326 -10.35 -16.91 -4.13
CA SER A 326 -9.72 -16.55 -5.42
C SER A 326 -8.42 -17.33 -5.65
N ALA A 327 -7.57 -17.37 -4.65
CA ALA A 327 -6.26 -18.03 -4.72
C ALA A 327 -6.36 -19.56 -4.80
N PHE A 328 -7.39 -20.15 -4.17
CA PHE A 328 -7.58 -21.61 -4.05
C PHE A 328 -9.00 -22.02 -4.43
N GLN A 329 -9.37 -21.78 -5.70
CA GLN A 329 -10.75 -21.93 -6.21
C GLN A 329 -11.29 -23.35 -6.11
N ASN A 330 -10.43 -24.37 -6.10
CA ASN A 330 -10.82 -25.78 -6.05
C ASN A 330 -10.94 -26.33 -4.61
N ASP A 331 -10.61 -25.54 -3.60
CA ASP A 331 -10.71 -25.92 -2.20
C ASP A 331 -11.98 -25.32 -1.56
N PRO A 332 -13.03 -26.16 -1.28
CA PRO A 332 -14.28 -25.66 -0.73
C PRO A 332 -14.14 -24.92 0.61
N LYS A 333 -13.15 -25.26 1.42
CA LYS A 333 -12.89 -24.58 2.70
C LYS A 333 -12.43 -23.14 2.55
N CYS A 334 -11.84 -22.78 1.42
CA CYS A 334 -11.42 -21.41 1.13
C CYS A 334 -12.58 -20.46 0.82
N TYR A 335 -13.82 -20.98 0.70
CA TYR A 335 -15.05 -20.18 0.55
C TYR A 335 -15.76 -19.91 1.89
N GLU A 336 -15.30 -20.50 2.97
CA GLU A 336 -15.83 -20.18 4.31
C GLU A 336 -15.43 -18.76 4.72
N GLU A 337 -16.27 -18.10 5.52
CA GLU A 337 -15.98 -16.78 6.06
C GLU A 337 -14.70 -16.81 6.91
N GLY A 338 -13.81 -15.87 6.66
CA GLY A 338 -12.53 -15.79 7.36
C GLY A 338 -11.83 -14.45 7.14
N VAL A 339 -10.71 -14.30 7.83
CA VAL A 339 -9.88 -13.09 7.80
C VAL A 339 -8.49 -13.36 7.22
N ASP A 340 -8.22 -14.58 6.81
CA ASP A 340 -6.95 -14.99 6.21
C ASP A 340 -6.95 -14.63 4.72
N PHE A 341 -5.79 -14.33 4.19
CA PHE A 341 -5.63 -13.97 2.78
C PHE A 341 -4.23 -14.30 2.28
N MET A 342 -4.07 -14.33 0.97
CA MET A 342 -2.76 -14.37 0.34
C MET A 342 -2.26 -12.94 0.10
N PHE A 343 -1.02 -12.67 0.45
CA PHE A 343 -0.29 -11.48 0.07
C PHE A 343 0.58 -11.82 -1.14
N GLY A 344 0.11 -11.44 -2.33
CA GLY A 344 0.59 -12.03 -3.57
C GLY A 344 0.32 -13.53 -3.65
N ASP A 345 1.14 -14.24 -4.40
CA ASP A 345 0.97 -15.69 -4.63
C ASP A 345 1.72 -16.56 -3.61
N SER A 346 2.55 -15.95 -2.79
CA SER A 346 3.60 -16.66 -2.05
C SER A 346 3.44 -16.66 -0.54
N LEU A 347 2.73 -15.68 0.02
CA LEU A 347 2.66 -15.49 1.48
C LEU A 347 1.21 -15.54 1.98
N LEU A 348 0.87 -16.56 2.77
CA LEU A 348 -0.40 -16.63 3.47
C LEU A 348 -0.28 -15.83 4.77
N VAL A 349 -1.21 -14.89 4.98
CA VAL A 349 -1.28 -14.02 6.16
C VAL A 349 -2.48 -14.41 7.00
N ALA A 350 -2.22 -14.76 8.26
CA ALA A 350 -3.24 -15.18 9.22
C ALA A 350 -3.21 -14.28 10.46
N ASN A 351 -3.55 -13.00 10.29
CA ASN A 351 -3.53 -12.01 11.37
C ASN A 351 -4.35 -12.44 12.59
N VAL A 352 -3.89 -12.04 13.76
CA VAL A 352 -4.64 -12.18 15.01
C VAL A 352 -5.61 -11.00 15.12
N VAL A 353 -6.91 -11.29 15.12
CA VAL A 353 -7.98 -10.28 15.11
C VAL A 353 -8.96 -10.43 16.30
N GLU A 354 -8.60 -11.26 17.27
CA GLU A 354 -9.38 -11.47 18.50
C GLU A 354 -8.63 -10.90 19.69
N LYS A 355 -9.35 -10.15 20.53
CA LYS A 355 -8.80 -9.58 21.76
C LYS A 355 -8.32 -10.66 22.71
N GLY A 356 -7.11 -10.50 23.23
CA GLY A 356 -6.53 -11.39 24.24
C GLY A 356 -6.22 -12.80 23.74
N ALA A 357 -6.19 -13.03 22.42
CA ALA A 357 -5.90 -14.33 21.84
C ALA A 357 -4.55 -14.88 22.31
N LYS A 358 -4.54 -16.17 22.69
CA LYS A 358 -3.34 -16.94 23.06
C LYS A 358 -3.00 -17.99 22.01
N THR A 359 -3.96 -18.33 21.16
CA THR A 359 -3.79 -19.24 20.03
C THR A 359 -4.47 -18.68 18.79
N ARG A 360 -4.04 -19.12 17.63
CA ARG A 360 -4.64 -18.82 16.33
C ARG A 360 -4.78 -20.09 15.50
N LYS A 361 -6.01 -20.38 15.09
CA LYS A 361 -6.29 -21.48 14.17
C LYS A 361 -6.20 -20.96 12.73
N VAL A 362 -5.46 -21.68 11.89
CA VAL A 362 -5.24 -21.31 10.49
C VAL A 362 -5.53 -22.52 9.62
N TYR A 363 -6.40 -22.35 8.62
CA TYR A 363 -6.59 -23.34 7.58
C TYR A 363 -5.51 -23.16 6.50
N LEU A 364 -4.81 -24.23 6.19
CA LEU A 364 -3.83 -24.30 5.11
C LEU A 364 -4.46 -25.00 3.91
N PRO A 365 -4.62 -24.34 2.75
CA PRO A 365 -5.31 -24.87 1.59
C PRO A 365 -4.73 -26.16 1.03
N GLU A 366 -5.62 -27.05 0.58
CA GLU A 366 -5.27 -28.37 0.03
C GLU A 366 -4.35 -28.27 -1.20
N GLY A 367 -3.54 -29.31 -1.42
CA GLY A 367 -2.68 -29.43 -2.60
C GLY A 367 -1.39 -28.61 -2.56
N ASN A 368 -1.07 -27.98 -1.44
CA ASN A 368 0.14 -27.17 -1.27
C ASN A 368 0.89 -27.59 -0.01
N THR A 369 2.20 -27.30 0.03
CA THR A 369 3.00 -27.27 1.25
C THR A 369 3.10 -25.82 1.72
N PHE A 370 3.07 -25.62 3.03
CA PHE A 370 3.28 -24.31 3.66
C PHE A 370 4.38 -24.41 4.70
N TYR A 371 5.17 -23.36 4.81
CA TYR A 371 6.23 -23.26 5.82
C TYR A 371 5.95 -22.07 6.74
N ASP A 372 6.00 -22.29 8.05
CA ASP A 372 6.03 -21.16 8.97
C ASP A 372 7.15 -20.19 8.57
N PHE A 373 6.80 -18.92 8.41
CA PHE A 373 7.73 -17.90 7.90
C PHE A 373 8.98 -17.74 8.79
N TYR A 374 8.85 -17.92 10.09
CA TYR A 374 9.92 -17.68 11.06
C TYR A 374 10.75 -18.92 11.35
N THR A 375 10.08 -20.06 11.53
CA THR A 375 10.72 -21.31 11.96
C THR A 375 11.05 -22.25 10.80
N ARG A 376 10.48 -22.00 9.63
CA ARG A 376 10.53 -22.88 8.44
C ARG A 376 9.93 -24.26 8.70
N THR A 377 9.09 -24.40 9.72
CA THR A 377 8.37 -25.65 10.00
C THR A 377 7.39 -25.95 8.87
N PRO A 378 7.46 -27.13 8.23
CA PRO A 378 6.58 -27.50 7.15
C PRO A 378 5.22 -27.99 7.64
N TYR A 379 4.19 -27.67 6.88
CA TYR A 379 2.83 -28.17 7.06
C TYR A 379 2.27 -28.58 5.71
N ASN A 380 1.63 -29.74 5.64
CA ASN A 380 0.85 -30.11 4.47
C ASN A 380 -0.46 -29.30 4.44
N GLY A 381 -0.90 -28.92 3.26
CA GLY A 381 -2.22 -28.32 3.07
C GLY A 381 -3.36 -29.31 3.35
N GLY A 382 -4.60 -28.82 3.31
CA GLY A 382 -5.81 -29.57 3.61
C GLY A 382 -6.07 -29.76 5.11
N GLN A 383 -5.46 -28.97 5.98
CA GLN A 383 -5.62 -29.08 7.44
C GLN A 383 -5.73 -27.72 8.11
N THR A 384 -6.35 -27.70 9.28
CA THR A 384 -6.32 -26.57 10.20
C THR A 384 -5.27 -26.84 11.27
N ILE A 385 -4.34 -25.89 11.43
CA ILE A 385 -3.33 -25.92 12.48
C ILE A 385 -3.67 -24.90 13.56
N GLU A 386 -3.18 -25.10 14.78
CA GLU A 386 -3.31 -24.16 15.88
C GLU A 386 -1.92 -23.74 16.37
N LEU A 387 -1.70 -22.43 16.42
CA LEU A 387 -0.41 -21.83 16.80
C LEU A 387 -0.56 -21.04 18.10
N PRO A 388 0.41 -21.10 19.00
CA PRO A 388 0.49 -20.14 20.09
C PRO A 388 0.80 -18.75 19.54
N VAL A 389 0.16 -17.73 20.11
CA VAL A 389 0.38 -16.32 19.72
C VAL A 389 0.49 -15.44 20.95
N ASP A 390 1.29 -14.40 20.81
CA ASP A 390 1.41 -13.28 21.73
C ASP A 390 1.17 -11.96 21.00
N LEU A 391 1.34 -10.83 21.67
CA LEU A 391 1.10 -9.52 21.08
C LEU A 391 2.06 -9.19 19.90
N GLY A 392 3.26 -9.76 19.88
CA GLY A 392 4.23 -9.59 18.80
C GLY A 392 4.01 -10.52 17.61
N SER A 393 3.12 -11.51 17.72
CA SER A 393 2.95 -12.55 16.71
C SER A 393 2.21 -12.05 15.48
N ILE A 394 2.79 -12.28 14.30
CA ILE A 394 2.19 -12.07 12.98
C ILE A 394 2.28 -13.41 12.24
N PRO A 395 1.29 -14.32 12.39
CA PRO A 395 1.35 -15.63 11.76
C PRO A 395 1.38 -15.53 10.23
N LEU A 396 2.45 -16.06 9.64
CA LEU A 396 2.73 -16.02 8.21
C LEU A 396 3.20 -17.39 7.73
N PHE A 397 2.79 -17.78 6.52
CA PHE A 397 3.20 -19.04 5.91
C PHE A 397 3.66 -18.84 4.47
N VAL A 398 4.84 -19.37 4.18
CA VAL A 398 5.43 -19.38 2.84
C VAL A 398 4.89 -20.59 2.09
N LYS A 399 4.26 -20.36 0.95
CA LYS A 399 3.74 -21.44 0.09
C LYS A 399 4.86 -22.11 -0.69
N GLY A 400 4.76 -23.42 -0.93
CA GLY A 400 5.65 -24.15 -1.83
C GLY A 400 5.72 -23.49 -3.22
N GLY A 401 6.91 -23.39 -3.81
CA GLY A 401 7.16 -22.65 -5.05
C GLY A 401 7.32 -21.14 -4.88
N ALA A 402 7.24 -20.63 -3.65
CA ALA A 402 7.33 -19.18 -3.37
C ALA A 402 8.70 -18.60 -3.72
N ILE A 403 8.67 -17.34 -4.19
CA ILE A 403 9.82 -16.46 -4.40
C ILE A 403 9.43 -15.09 -3.85
N ILE A 404 10.02 -14.70 -2.72
CA ILE A 404 9.67 -13.47 -1.99
C ILE A 404 10.90 -12.57 -1.87
N PRO A 405 11.10 -11.59 -2.75
CA PRO A 405 12.19 -10.64 -2.62
C PRO A 405 11.90 -9.62 -1.49
N MET A 406 12.88 -9.41 -0.64
CA MET A 406 12.85 -8.46 0.46
C MET A 406 14.10 -7.59 0.43
N ALA A 407 14.02 -6.35 0.90
CA ALA A 407 15.19 -5.51 1.09
C ALA A 407 16.12 -6.14 2.16
N SER A 408 17.41 -6.23 1.87
CA SER A 408 18.42 -6.73 2.81
C SER A 408 18.73 -5.69 3.90
N ASN A 409 18.66 -4.41 3.55
CA ASN A 409 18.86 -3.30 4.48
C ASN A 409 17.54 -2.76 5.01
N GLN A 410 17.57 -2.17 6.21
CA GLN A 410 16.43 -1.47 6.77
C GLN A 410 16.35 -0.07 6.17
N MET A 411 15.41 0.15 5.28
CA MET A 411 15.10 1.48 4.76
C MET A 411 14.30 2.29 5.80
N LYS A 412 14.53 3.59 5.83
CA LYS A 412 13.87 4.53 6.74
C LYS A 412 12.82 5.38 6.04
N ASN A 413 12.96 5.54 4.72
CA ASN A 413 12.09 6.37 3.92
C ASN A 413 12.17 5.96 2.44
N LEU A 414 11.04 5.62 1.83
CA LEU A 414 10.96 5.14 0.45
C LEU A 414 11.01 6.26 -0.60
N MET A 415 10.80 7.52 -0.18
CA MET A 415 10.94 8.68 -1.08
C MET A 415 12.39 9.07 -1.33
N THR A 416 13.31 8.65 -0.46
CA THR A 416 14.71 9.08 -0.48
C THR A 416 15.71 7.93 -0.48
N GLU A 417 15.27 6.71 -0.25
CA GLU A 417 16.11 5.52 -0.17
C GLU A 417 15.60 4.43 -1.12
N GLN A 418 16.53 3.70 -1.70
CA GLN A 418 16.26 2.50 -2.50
C GLN A 418 16.96 1.29 -1.85
N PRO A 419 16.50 0.05 -2.11
CA PRO A 419 17.18 -1.13 -1.60
C PRO A 419 18.62 -1.22 -2.09
N ALA A 420 19.57 -1.31 -1.16
CA ALA A 420 20.98 -1.55 -1.49
C ALA A 420 21.27 -3.03 -1.76
N GLY A 421 20.41 -3.92 -1.29
CA GLY A 421 20.48 -5.35 -1.53
C GLY A 421 19.09 -5.99 -1.48
N ILE A 422 18.95 -7.11 -2.18
CA ILE A 422 17.74 -7.94 -2.17
C ILE A 422 18.06 -9.31 -1.59
N SER A 423 17.23 -9.76 -0.65
CA SER A 423 17.21 -11.11 -0.12
C SER A 423 15.95 -11.83 -0.56
N ILE A 424 16.09 -12.95 -1.26
CA ILE A 424 14.98 -13.74 -1.77
C ILE A 424 14.75 -14.94 -0.86
N LEU A 425 13.59 -14.97 -0.19
CA LEU A 425 13.12 -16.19 0.48
C LEU A 425 12.42 -17.06 -0.55
N CYS A 426 12.84 -18.31 -0.68
CA CYS A 426 12.24 -19.25 -1.63
C CYS A 426 12.04 -20.65 -1.03
N ALA A 427 10.97 -21.33 -1.52
CA ALA A 427 10.56 -22.66 -1.09
C ALA A 427 10.52 -23.61 -2.30
N PRO A 428 11.61 -24.35 -2.61
CA PRO A 428 11.75 -25.14 -3.82
C PRO A 428 11.10 -26.53 -3.71
N ASP A 429 9.87 -26.62 -3.20
CA ASP A 429 9.07 -27.85 -3.19
C ASP A 429 8.54 -28.18 -4.59
N CYS A 430 8.33 -27.16 -5.38
CA CYS A 430 7.93 -27.20 -6.77
C CYS A 430 8.52 -25.98 -7.50
N ASP A 431 8.39 -26.00 -8.81
CA ASP A 431 8.78 -24.87 -9.66
C ASP A 431 8.00 -23.62 -9.28
N GLY A 432 8.64 -22.47 -9.43
CA GLY A 432 8.05 -21.16 -9.12
C GLY A 432 8.60 -20.06 -10.00
N SER A 433 7.88 -18.94 -10.02
CA SER A 433 8.34 -17.74 -10.72
C SER A 433 7.83 -16.47 -10.04
N PHE A 434 8.59 -15.40 -10.19
CA PHE A 434 8.21 -14.07 -9.71
C PHE A 434 8.90 -13.00 -10.56
N THR A 435 8.23 -11.90 -10.82
CA THR A 435 8.82 -10.73 -11.49
C THR A 435 9.11 -9.66 -10.46
N LEU A 436 10.38 -9.41 -10.18
CA LEU A 436 10.84 -8.28 -9.38
C LEU A 436 10.83 -7.04 -10.27
N TYR A 437 10.16 -5.99 -9.83
CA TYR A 437 10.05 -4.71 -10.53
C TYR A 437 10.75 -3.59 -9.76
N GLU A 438 11.50 -2.78 -10.50
CA GLU A 438 12.22 -1.62 -9.99
C GLU A 438 12.06 -0.44 -10.95
N ASP A 439 11.86 0.75 -10.41
CA ASP A 439 11.95 2.05 -11.08
C ASP A 439 12.31 3.14 -10.05
N ASP A 440 12.24 4.41 -10.44
CA ASP A 440 12.57 5.50 -9.52
C ASP A 440 11.45 5.85 -8.51
N GLY A 441 10.25 5.30 -8.69
CA GLY A 441 9.08 5.52 -7.84
C GLY A 441 8.40 6.87 -7.96
N VAL A 442 8.95 7.82 -8.73
CA VAL A 442 8.51 9.23 -8.73
C VAL A 442 8.24 9.82 -10.11
N SER A 443 8.91 9.34 -11.16
CA SER A 443 8.73 9.84 -12.53
C SER A 443 7.78 8.98 -13.35
N MET A 444 7.41 9.47 -14.54
CA MET A 444 6.68 8.72 -15.57
C MET A 444 7.62 8.04 -16.58
N ASP A 445 8.91 8.01 -16.31
CA ASP A 445 9.90 7.43 -17.26
C ASP A 445 9.75 5.93 -17.44
N TYR A 446 9.07 5.25 -16.50
CA TYR A 446 8.72 3.83 -16.66
C TYR A 446 7.87 3.58 -17.92
N GLU A 447 7.01 4.50 -18.34
CA GLU A 447 6.24 4.41 -19.59
C GLU A 447 7.13 4.45 -20.83
N LYS A 448 8.35 4.97 -20.71
CA LYS A 448 9.37 5.05 -21.75
C LYS A 448 10.42 3.92 -21.66
N GLY A 449 10.14 2.90 -20.83
CA GLY A 449 11.03 1.76 -20.64
C GLY A 449 12.12 1.96 -19.57
N CYS A 450 12.09 3.06 -18.80
CA CYS A 450 13.01 3.28 -17.69
C CYS A 450 12.50 2.57 -16.42
N TYR A 451 12.37 1.27 -16.52
CA TYR A 451 12.14 0.33 -15.43
C TYR A 451 13.11 -0.84 -15.54
N LEU A 452 13.19 -1.67 -14.53
CA LEU A 452 13.88 -2.95 -14.56
C LEU A 452 12.92 -4.04 -14.09
N LYS A 453 12.59 -4.99 -14.94
CA LYS A 453 11.94 -6.25 -14.61
C LYS A 453 12.99 -7.34 -14.53
N THR A 454 13.10 -7.98 -13.39
CA THR A 454 13.91 -9.18 -13.21
C THR A 454 12.98 -10.38 -13.08
N PHE A 455 12.87 -11.17 -14.15
CA PHE A 455 12.09 -12.41 -14.17
C PHE A 455 12.89 -13.49 -13.47
N VAL A 456 12.45 -13.89 -12.28
CA VAL A 456 13.06 -14.95 -11.50
C VAL A 456 12.25 -16.21 -11.70
N SER A 457 12.86 -17.26 -12.25
CA SER A 457 12.28 -18.59 -12.34
C SER A 457 13.09 -19.57 -11.49
N MET A 458 12.39 -20.45 -10.78
CA MET A 458 12.96 -21.48 -9.94
C MET A 458 12.52 -22.85 -10.43
N THR A 459 13.48 -23.69 -10.81
CA THR A 459 13.26 -25.11 -11.10
C THR A 459 13.69 -25.91 -9.89
N ALA A 460 12.76 -26.59 -9.26
CA ALA A 460 12.98 -27.39 -8.06
C ALA A 460 13.56 -28.76 -8.38
N GLY A 461 14.30 -29.34 -7.42
CA GLY A 461 14.88 -30.69 -7.53
C GLY A 461 16.17 -30.84 -6.74
N GLU A 462 16.82 -32.01 -6.89
CA GLU A 462 18.17 -32.27 -6.30
C GLU A 462 19.20 -31.24 -6.78
N ARG A 463 18.91 -30.59 -7.88
CA ARG A 463 19.61 -29.45 -8.44
C ARG A 463 18.59 -28.33 -8.61
N THR A 464 18.47 -27.49 -7.59
CA THR A 464 17.58 -26.32 -7.64
C THR A 464 18.27 -25.19 -8.39
N VAL A 465 17.58 -24.67 -9.41
CA VAL A 465 18.12 -23.64 -10.30
C VAL A 465 17.24 -22.39 -10.24
N LEU A 466 17.83 -21.25 -9.87
CA LEU A 466 17.20 -19.94 -10.01
C LEU A 466 17.81 -19.24 -11.22
N THR A 467 16.97 -18.85 -12.17
CA THR A 467 17.37 -18.09 -13.36
C THR A 467 16.80 -16.69 -13.27
N PHE A 468 17.65 -15.69 -13.46
CA PHE A 468 17.32 -14.28 -13.44
C PHE A 468 17.48 -13.71 -14.85
N LYS A 469 16.40 -13.20 -15.44
CA LYS A 469 16.42 -12.53 -16.73
C LYS A 469 15.95 -11.09 -16.57
N GLN A 470 16.68 -10.15 -17.15
CA GLN A 470 16.43 -8.72 -16.99
C GLN A 470 15.88 -8.08 -18.27
N GLU A 471 14.94 -7.17 -18.08
CA GLU A 471 14.35 -6.34 -19.14
C GLU A 471 14.16 -4.91 -18.61
N GLY A 472 14.45 -3.93 -19.47
CA GLY A 472 14.31 -2.51 -19.16
C GLY A 472 15.65 -1.80 -19.05
N SER A 473 15.60 -0.49 -18.84
CA SER A 473 16.79 0.39 -18.87
C SER A 473 17.12 1.06 -17.54
N TYR A 474 16.33 0.81 -16.49
CA TYR A 474 16.57 1.40 -15.18
C TYR A 474 17.84 0.82 -14.53
N ALA A 475 18.70 1.72 -14.05
CA ALA A 475 19.92 1.34 -13.36
C ALA A 475 19.63 1.01 -11.88
N THR A 476 19.59 -0.28 -11.56
CA THR A 476 19.30 -0.74 -10.19
C THR A 476 20.33 -0.25 -9.17
N SER A 477 19.86 0.15 -8.00
CA SER A 477 20.67 0.44 -6.81
C SER A 477 21.13 -0.82 -6.08
N VAL A 478 20.60 -1.99 -6.42
CA VAL A 478 20.89 -3.26 -5.76
C VAL A 478 22.30 -3.73 -6.08
N GLU A 479 23.18 -3.67 -5.09
CA GLU A 479 24.59 -4.10 -5.21
C GLU A 479 24.79 -5.56 -4.78
N THR A 480 23.92 -6.07 -3.90
CA THR A 480 24.06 -7.43 -3.36
C THR A 480 22.77 -8.22 -3.50
N MET A 481 22.94 -9.51 -3.81
CA MET A 481 21.85 -10.49 -3.83
C MET A 481 22.09 -11.54 -2.75
N ALA A 482 21.01 -11.93 -2.08
CA ALA A 482 21.02 -13.04 -1.14
C ALA A 482 19.84 -13.98 -1.41
N LEU A 483 20.00 -15.25 -1.09
CA LEU A 483 18.95 -16.25 -1.11
C LEU A 483 18.81 -16.85 0.29
N ASP A 484 17.59 -17.04 0.73
CA ASP A 484 17.19 -17.87 1.87
C ASP A 484 16.32 -18.99 1.30
N MET A 485 16.96 -20.11 0.96
CA MET A 485 16.29 -21.24 0.30
C MET A 485 15.94 -22.30 1.34
N ILE A 486 14.66 -22.52 1.57
CA ILE A 486 14.17 -23.53 2.50
C ILE A 486 14.54 -24.91 1.97
N HIS A 487 15.34 -25.67 2.74
CA HIS A 487 15.65 -27.07 2.44
C HIS A 487 15.97 -27.83 3.74
N ARG A 488 15.03 -28.64 4.19
CA ARG A 488 15.07 -29.24 5.53
C ARG A 488 15.86 -30.53 5.63
N GLU A 489 16.07 -31.21 4.53
CA GLU A 489 16.64 -32.58 4.55
C GLU A 489 18.15 -32.59 4.75
N LYS A 490 18.88 -31.81 3.96
CA LYS A 490 20.33 -31.80 3.94
C LYS A 490 20.91 -30.45 3.48
N ALA A 491 22.16 -30.18 3.80
CA ALA A 491 22.93 -29.11 3.21
C ALA A 491 23.27 -29.44 1.75
N PRO A 492 23.42 -28.45 0.86
CA PRO A 492 23.92 -28.69 -0.49
C PRO A 492 25.39 -29.14 -0.47
N TYR A 493 25.81 -29.79 -1.55
CA TYR A 493 27.22 -30.11 -1.76
C TYR A 493 27.97 -28.91 -2.34
N TRP A 494 27.33 -28.14 -3.22
CA TRP A 494 27.95 -26.96 -3.83
C TRP A 494 26.88 -25.97 -4.29
N VAL A 495 27.30 -24.71 -4.45
CA VAL A 495 26.52 -23.62 -4.98
C VAL A 495 27.34 -22.88 -6.02
N THR A 496 26.74 -22.58 -7.16
CA THR A 496 27.38 -21.76 -8.22
C THR A 496 26.55 -20.53 -8.58
N VAL A 497 27.26 -19.48 -9.00
CA VAL A 497 26.70 -18.31 -9.66
C VAL A 497 27.33 -18.22 -11.04
N ASP A 498 26.51 -18.25 -12.09
CA ASP A 498 26.94 -18.33 -13.50
C ASP A 498 28.00 -19.45 -13.74
N GLY A 499 27.75 -20.63 -13.17
CA GLY A 499 28.63 -21.79 -13.30
C GLY A 499 29.90 -21.71 -12.49
N LYS A 500 30.18 -20.62 -11.79
CA LYS A 500 31.34 -20.48 -10.90
C LYS A 500 30.95 -20.84 -9.48
N GLU A 501 31.65 -21.82 -8.92
CA GLU A 501 31.46 -22.22 -7.53
C GLU A 501 31.83 -21.09 -6.57
N ILE A 502 31.02 -20.89 -5.53
CA ILE A 502 31.23 -19.90 -4.49
C ILE A 502 31.59 -20.55 -3.16
N PRO A 503 32.34 -19.87 -2.27
CA PRO A 503 32.85 -20.44 -1.04
C PRO A 503 31.77 -20.96 -0.09
N HIS A 504 32.02 -22.14 0.50
CA HIS A 504 31.20 -22.69 1.59
C HIS A 504 31.74 -22.25 2.95
N PHE A 505 30.87 -21.84 3.84
CA PHE A 505 31.16 -21.47 5.21
C PHE A 505 30.44 -22.40 6.18
N LEU A 506 31.19 -23.01 7.11
CA LEU A 506 30.61 -23.84 8.17
C LEU A 506 30.06 -23.01 9.34
N HIS A 507 30.55 -21.79 9.49
CA HIS A 507 30.19 -20.91 10.60
C HIS A 507 29.48 -19.67 10.10
N ARG A 508 28.31 -19.39 10.67
CA ARG A 508 27.47 -18.25 10.37
C ARG A 508 28.25 -16.93 10.41
N ARG A 509 29.03 -16.66 11.44
CA ARG A 509 29.80 -15.42 11.59
C ARG A 509 30.76 -15.20 10.40
N LYS A 510 31.48 -16.22 9.97
CA LYS A 510 32.38 -16.11 8.81
C LYS A 510 31.65 -15.88 7.50
N PHE A 511 30.48 -16.49 7.36
CA PHE A 511 29.59 -16.22 6.23
C PHE A 511 29.09 -14.77 6.25
N GLU A 512 28.68 -14.24 7.41
CA GLU A 512 28.20 -12.85 7.54
C GLU A 512 29.30 -11.83 7.21
N GLU A 513 30.55 -12.10 7.56
CA GLU A 513 31.72 -11.25 7.28
C GLU A 513 32.17 -11.32 5.80
N ALA A 514 31.85 -12.37 5.06
CA ALA A 514 32.28 -12.57 3.67
C ALA A 514 31.40 -11.74 2.69
N GLU A 515 31.95 -11.36 1.55
CA GLU A 515 31.21 -10.68 0.47
C GLU A 515 30.39 -11.66 -0.39
N CYS A 516 30.87 -12.90 -0.55
CA CYS A 516 30.25 -13.90 -1.39
C CYS A 516 30.45 -15.30 -0.75
N GLY A 517 29.44 -16.15 -0.86
CA GLY A 517 29.50 -17.52 -0.40
C GLY A 517 28.13 -18.06 0.03
N TRP A 518 28.17 -19.26 0.62
CA TRP A 518 26.96 -19.88 1.15
C TRP A 518 27.19 -20.56 2.50
N TYR A 519 26.11 -20.73 3.25
CA TYR A 519 26.07 -21.33 4.58
C TYR A 519 24.75 -22.08 4.74
N TYR A 520 24.77 -23.25 5.38
CA TYR A 520 23.56 -23.98 5.72
C TYR A 520 23.16 -23.73 7.18
N SER A 521 22.00 -23.11 7.37
CA SER A 521 21.45 -22.88 8.70
C SER A 521 20.73 -24.13 9.23
N GLN A 522 21.36 -24.82 10.19
CA GLN A 522 20.75 -25.97 10.87
C GLN A 522 19.51 -25.58 11.66
N THR A 523 19.46 -24.36 12.17
CA THR A 523 18.31 -23.85 12.95
C THR A 523 17.11 -23.58 12.05
N LEU A 524 17.31 -22.86 10.95
CA LEU A 524 16.24 -22.53 10.00
C LEU A 524 16.02 -23.61 8.93
N LYS A 525 16.90 -24.62 8.86
CA LYS A 525 16.85 -25.63 7.80
C LYS A 525 16.77 -25.00 6.41
N SER A 526 17.69 -24.06 6.16
CA SER A 526 17.73 -23.31 4.89
C SER A 526 19.16 -23.05 4.43
N VAL A 527 19.32 -22.94 3.13
CA VAL A 527 20.57 -22.56 2.47
C VAL A 527 20.61 -21.06 2.34
N GLN A 528 21.57 -20.44 2.99
CA GLN A 528 21.83 -19.00 2.91
C GLN A 528 22.91 -18.76 1.86
N VAL A 529 22.61 -17.97 0.84
CA VAL A 529 23.56 -17.62 -0.23
C VAL A 529 23.68 -16.11 -0.30
N LYS A 530 24.87 -15.58 -0.56
CA LYS A 530 25.05 -14.16 -0.91
C LYS A 530 26.15 -13.99 -1.97
N TYR A 531 25.94 -13.00 -2.83
CA TYR A 531 26.86 -12.65 -3.90
C TYR A 531 26.65 -11.21 -4.36
N LEU A 532 27.63 -10.65 -5.06
CA LEU A 532 27.49 -9.35 -5.71
C LEU A 532 26.52 -9.46 -6.88
N ASN A 533 25.59 -8.51 -6.99
CA ASN A 533 24.61 -8.48 -8.07
C ASN A 533 25.32 -8.27 -9.42
N PRO A 534 25.26 -9.22 -10.36
CA PRO A 534 25.90 -9.07 -11.66
C PRO A 534 25.27 -7.98 -12.53
N LYS A 535 24.05 -7.49 -12.17
CA LYS A 535 23.25 -6.49 -12.91
C LYS A 535 23.03 -6.87 -14.37
N LYS A 536 22.82 -8.14 -14.62
CA LYS A 536 22.57 -8.78 -15.92
C LYS A 536 21.86 -10.12 -15.72
N ASP A 537 21.47 -10.75 -16.81
CA ASP A 537 21.03 -12.14 -16.79
C ASP A 537 22.06 -13.03 -16.10
N HIS A 538 21.60 -13.87 -15.19
CA HIS A 538 22.46 -14.79 -14.46
C HIS A 538 21.68 -15.97 -13.89
N GLN A 539 22.41 -16.94 -13.37
CA GLN A 539 21.84 -18.16 -12.80
C GLN A 539 22.54 -18.54 -11.48
N VAL A 540 21.75 -18.96 -10.52
CA VAL A 540 22.24 -19.57 -9.27
C VAL A 540 21.81 -21.02 -9.23
N VAL A 541 22.75 -21.94 -9.02
CA VAL A 541 22.48 -23.36 -8.88
C VAL A 541 22.88 -23.82 -7.48
N VAL A 542 21.93 -24.45 -6.79
CA VAL A 542 22.14 -25.08 -5.48
C VAL A 542 22.00 -26.58 -5.66
N SER A 543 23.08 -27.36 -5.50
CA SER A 543 23.06 -28.78 -5.78
C SER A 543 23.13 -29.62 -4.52
N PHE A 544 22.19 -30.53 -4.41
CA PHE A 544 22.12 -31.59 -3.39
C PHE A 544 22.55 -32.96 -3.95
N GLU A 545 22.99 -32.99 -5.23
CA GLU A 545 23.57 -34.17 -5.86
C GLU A 545 25.03 -34.33 -5.43
N GLN A 546 25.38 -35.53 -5.03
CA GLN A 546 26.79 -35.89 -4.79
C GLN A 546 27.50 -36.00 -6.14
N PHE A 547 28.68 -35.42 -6.27
CA PHE A 547 29.51 -35.67 -7.45
C PHE A 547 29.78 -37.16 -7.58
N ASP A 548 29.38 -37.77 -8.69
CA ASP A 548 29.86 -39.10 -9.04
C ASP A 548 31.36 -39.02 -9.40
N LEU A 549 32.20 -39.36 -8.44
CA LEU A 549 33.66 -39.51 -8.64
C LEU A 549 34.01 -40.66 -9.59
N ILE A 550 33.03 -41.34 -10.21
CA ILE A 550 33.23 -42.53 -11.08
C ILE A 550 33.43 -42.13 -12.54
N GLY A 551 33.52 -40.83 -12.84
CA GLY A 551 33.72 -40.29 -14.20
C GLY A 551 35.03 -39.55 -14.43
N MET A 552 36.09 -39.80 -13.60
CA MET A 552 37.45 -39.32 -13.84
C MET A 552 38.32 -40.43 -14.37
#